data_8ae0c9d7b84553dec79406152ecada76
#
_entry.id   8ae0c9d7b84553dec79406152ecada76
#
_cell.length_a   1.000
_cell.length_b   1.000
_cell.length_c   1.000
_cell.angle_alpha   90.00
_cell.angle_beta   90.00
_cell.angle_gamma   90.00
#
_symmetry.space_group_name_H-M   'P 1'
#
loop_
_entity.id
_entity.type
_entity.pdbx_description
1 polymer ?
#
loop_
_entity_poly.entity_id
_entity_poly.type
_entity_poly.pdbx_seq_one_letter_code
_entity_poly.pdbx_strand_id
1 'polypeptide(L)'
;DLPLNVSRELLQESRDVKAIREGCTKRVLGMLEDLAKHDQLPKAAADGVTDVVSAEDKAEAEANVGKYTKFYNEFGAVLKEGLGEDFSNKERLAKLLRFASSTTDTVSVGFADYKARMKEGQEAIYYITADNAAAAKNSPQLEVFKKKGIEVLLMTDRVHEWALNYLHDFDGTPLQSVAKGAVDLGKLQDEAEKKAAEEAAEAFKPLLAKLKEALKDKAEDVRVTTRLVDSPACLVVQDHGMSTQLARMLKQAGQEAPEVKPVLEV
;
A
#
# COMPACT_ATOMS: atom_id res chain seq x y z
N ASP A 1 21.39 32.30 -22.86
CA ASP A 1 22.71 31.72 -22.55
C ASP A 1 22.72 31.24 -21.10
N LEU A 2 22.88 29.93 -20.92
CA LEU A 2 23.06 29.34 -19.60
C LEU A 2 24.49 29.61 -19.14
N PRO A 3 24.71 30.15 -17.93
CA PRO A 3 26.06 30.35 -17.41
C PRO A 3 26.63 28.97 -17.03
N LEU A 4 27.10 28.24 -18.03
CA LEU A 4 27.75 26.95 -17.84
C LEU A 4 29.16 27.18 -17.31
N ASN A 5 29.31 26.99 -15.99
CA ASN A 5 30.64 27.00 -15.39
C ASN A 5 31.26 25.59 -15.52
N VAL A 6 32.54 25.52 -15.80
CA VAL A 6 33.28 24.28 -16.17
C VAL A 6 33.44 23.31 -14.98
N SER A 7 33.16 23.75 -13.74
CA SER A 7 33.21 22.90 -12.54
C SER A 7 31.88 22.18 -12.33
N ARG A 8 31.90 20.83 -12.32
CA ARG A 8 30.73 20.00 -12.04
C ARG A 8 30.08 20.27 -10.68
N GLU A 9 30.84 20.71 -9.70
CA GLU A 9 30.34 21.03 -8.35
C GLU A 9 29.50 22.30 -8.34
N LEU A 10 29.83 23.30 -9.15
CA LEU A 10 29.07 24.54 -9.24
C LEU A 10 27.74 24.42 -10.02
N LEU A 11 27.58 23.37 -10.81
CA LEU A 11 26.32 23.11 -11.54
C LEU A 11 25.20 22.59 -10.62
N GLN A 12 25.54 22.03 -9.47
CA GLN A 12 24.54 21.38 -8.60
C GLN A 12 23.66 22.37 -7.85
N GLU A 13 24.09 23.60 -7.64
CA GLU A 13 23.39 24.62 -6.84
C GLU A 13 22.95 25.88 -7.62
N SER A 14 23.16 25.94 -8.94
CA SER A 14 22.74 27.14 -9.68
C SER A 14 21.23 27.21 -9.81
N ARG A 15 20.67 28.44 -9.75
CA ARG A 15 19.24 28.71 -9.91
C ARG A 15 18.71 28.15 -11.23
N ASP A 16 19.51 28.21 -12.30
CA ASP A 16 19.12 27.75 -13.62
C ASP A 16 19.05 26.22 -13.68
N VAL A 17 19.99 25.52 -13.05
CA VAL A 17 19.96 24.04 -12.96
C VAL A 17 18.75 23.57 -12.15
N LYS A 18 18.40 24.28 -11.08
CA LYS A 18 17.18 24.00 -10.29
C LYS A 18 15.92 24.17 -11.16
N ALA A 19 15.80 25.28 -11.88
CA ALA A 19 14.68 25.54 -12.79
C ALA A 19 14.57 24.49 -13.91
N ILE A 20 15.70 24.07 -14.50
CA ILE A 20 15.74 23.00 -15.50
C ILE A 20 15.26 21.67 -14.88
N ARG A 21 15.77 21.32 -13.70
CA ARG A 21 15.36 20.11 -12.98
C ARG A 21 13.85 20.10 -12.77
N GLU A 22 13.30 21.15 -12.17
CA GLU A 22 11.86 21.27 -11.91
C GLU A 22 11.03 21.17 -13.20
N GLY A 23 11.46 21.87 -14.26
CA GLY A 23 10.80 21.81 -15.57
C GLY A 23 10.84 20.42 -16.21
N CYS A 24 11.98 19.74 -16.17
CA CYS A 24 12.13 18.37 -16.67
C CYS A 24 11.31 17.39 -15.86
N THR A 25 11.36 17.46 -14.53
CA THR A 25 10.57 16.60 -13.64
C THR A 25 9.07 16.74 -13.92
N LYS A 26 8.58 17.99 -14.01
CA LYS A 26 7.17 18.25 -14.34
C LYS A 26 6.75 17.65 -15.67
N ARG A 27 7.59 17.75 -16.69
CA ARG A 27 7.31 17.22 -18.03
C ARG A 27 7.33 15.68 -18.04
N VAL A 28 8.33 15.07 -17.42
CA VAL A 28 8.44 13.60 -17.32
C VAL A 28 7.24 13.02 -16.57
N LEU A 29 6.88 13.60 -15.42
CA LEU A 29 5.70 13.14 -14.68
C LEU A 29 4.41 13.29 -15.50
N GLY A 30 4.24 14.39 -16.26
CA GLY A 30 3.12 14.55 -17.19
C GLY A 30 3.05 13.44 -18.24
N MET A 31 4.18 13.11 -18.87
CA MET A 31 4.25 11.99 -19.82
C MET A 31 3.91 10.64 -19.19
N LEU A 32 4.37 10.38 -17.97
CA LEU A 32 4.06 9.14 -17.26
C LEU A 32 2.58 9.06 -16.86
N GLU A 33 1.98 10.18 -16.45
CA GLU A 33 0.55 10.26 -16.16
C GLU A 33 -0.29 9.98 -17.41
N ASP A 34 0.10 10.50 -18.56
CA ASP A 34 -0.59 10.23 -19.83
C ASP A 34 -0.43 8.77 -20.26
N LEU A 35 0.78 8.20 -20.16
CA LEU A 35 0.98 6.77 -20.40
C LEU A 35 0.14 5.89 -19.45
N ALA A 36 0.06 6.27 -18.18
CA ALA A 36 -0.70 5.51 -17.18
C ALA A 36 -2.22 5.54 -17.43
N LYS A 37 -2.76 6.64 -17.98
CA LYS A 37 -4.19 6.73 -18.36
C LYS A 37 -4.54 5.78 -19.50
N HIS A 38 -3.62 5.58 -20.43
CA HIS A 38 -3.85 4.80 -21.66
C HIS A 38 -3.33 3.36 -21.55
N ASP A 39 -2.82 2.95 -20.38
CA ASP A 39 -2.24 1.62 -20.18
C ASP A 39 -3.28 0.48 -20.15
N GLN A 40 -4.53 0.81 -19.83
CA GLN A 40 -5.65 -0.11 -19.87
C GLN A 40 -6.49 0.15 -21.12
N LEU A 41 -6.91 -0.93 -21.81
CA LEU A 41 -7.92 -0.79 -22.84
C LEU A 41 -9.15 -0.07 -22.25
N PRO A 42 -9.74 0.90 -22.97
CA PRO A 42 -10.95 1.53 -22.51
C PRO A 42 -11.97 0.43 -22.21
N LYS A 43 -12.41 0.32 -20.97
CA LYS A 43 -13.54 -0.55 -20.63
C LYS A 43 -14.66 -0.12 -21.55
N ALA A 44 -15.09 -1.04 -22.42
CA ALA A 44 -16.26 -0.82 -23.25
C ALA A 44 -17.36 -0.28 -22.30
N ALA A 45 -17.80 0.95 -22.57
CA ALA A 45 -18.74 1.66 -21.73
C ALA A 45 -19.99 0.76 -21.57
N ALA A 46 -20.17 0.22 -20.37
CA ALA A 46 -21.33 -0.60 -20.04
C ALA A 46 -22.62 0.23 -19.95
N ASP A 47 -22.52 1.55 -20.07
CA ASP A 47 -23.65 2.47 -20.09
C ASP A 47 -23.43 3.56 -21.15
N GLY A 48 -24.11 3.42 -22.24
CA GLY A 48 -24.63 4.29 -23.27
C GLY A 48 -24.20 5.76 -23.43
N VAL A 49 -23.07 6.20 -22.88
CA VAL A 49 -22.49 7.52 -23.11
C VAL A 49 -21.37 7.37 -24.14
N THR A 50 -21.71 7.60 -25.39
CA THR A 50 -20.76 7.74 -26.50
C THR A 50 -20.12 9.12 -26.42
N ASP A 51 -19.09 9.29 -25.59
CA ASP A 51 -18.11 10.33 -25.88
C ASP A 51 -17.45 9.95 -27.20
N VAL A 52 -17.53 10.85 -28.17
CA VAL A 52 -16.96 10.66 -29.52
C VAL A 52 -15.45 10.77 -29.41
N VAL A 53 -14.82 9.67 -28.95
CA VAL A 53 -13.36 9.53 -28.97
C VAL A 53 -12.96 9.39 -30.44
N SER A 54 -12.06 10.27 -30.93
CA SER A 54 -11.63 10.24 -32.33
C SER A 54 -10.97 8.90 -32.66
N ALA A 55 -10.97 8.54 -33.95
CA ALA A 55 -10.28 7.31 -34.39
C ALA A 55 -8.76 7.36 -34.12
N GLU A 56 -8.19 8.55 -34.13
CA GLU A 56 -6.78 8.82 -33.81
C GLU A 56 -6.51 8.58 -32.31
N ASP A 57 -7.35 9.06 -31.41
CA ASP A 57 -7.22 8.84 -29.97
C ASP A 57 -7.36 7.34 -29.59
N LYS A 58 -8.21 6.60 -30.31
CA LYS A 58 -8.33 5.14 -30.11
C LYS A 58 -7.07 4.40 -30.55
N ALA A 59 -6.54 4.75 -31.71
CA ALA A 59 -5.30 4.13 -32.22
C ALA A 59 -4.10 4.44 -31.33
N GLU A 60 -4.02 5.66 -30.77
CA GLU A 60 -2.98 6.04 -29.83
C GLU A 60 -3.14 5.30 -28.49
N ALA A 61 -4.34 5.16 -27.97
CA ALA A 61 -4.63 4.39 -26.77
C ALA A 61 -4.25 2.91 -26.94
N GLU A 62 -4.62 2.28 -28.03
CA GLU A 62 -4.23 0.89 -28.36
C GLU A 62 -2.73 0.72 -28.47
N ALA A 63 -2.01 1.68 -29.09
CA ALA A 63 -0.56 1.67 -29.19
C ALA A 63 0.16 1.87 -27.84
N ASN A 64 -0.51 2.43 -26.85
CA ASN A 64 0.03 2.72 -25.52
C ASN A 64 -0.30 1.65 -24.49
N VAL A 65 -1.22 0.72 -24.79
CA VAL A 65 -1.55 -0.39 -23.88
C VAL A 65 -0.31 -1.19 -23.48
N GLY A 66 -0.12 -1.36 -22.18
CA GLY A 66 1.00 -2.10 -21.60
C GLY A 66 2.34 -1.36 -21.60
N LYS A 67 2.44 -0.14 -22.16
CA LYS A 67 3.69 0.64 -22.11
C LYS A 67 4.02 1.12 -20.71
N TYR A 68 3.00 1.62 -19.99
CA TYR A 68 3.18 2.03 -18.62
C TYR A 68 3.52 0.85 -17.71
N THR A 69 2.84 -0.27 -17.87
CA THR A 69 3.15 -1.51 -17.14
C THR A 69 4.60 -1.95 -17.35
N LYS A 70 5.11 -1.93 -18.60
CA LYS A 70 6.52 -2.23 -18.88
C LYS A 70 7.48 -1.26 -18.21
N PHE A 71 7.20 0.04 -18.31
CA PHE A 71 7.97 1.07 -17.61
C PHE A 71 7.96 0.86 -16.10
N TYR A 72 6.79 0.59 -15.52
CA TYR A 72 6.63 0.42 -14.08
C TYR A 72 7.35 -0.82 -13.54
N ASN A 73 7.40 -1.90 -14.30
CA ASN A 73 8.15 -3.11 -13.93
C ASN A 73 9.65 -2.85 -13.79
N GLU A 74 10.20 -1.92 -14.58
CA GLU A 74 11.63 -1.56 -14.53
C GLU A 74 11.91 -0.44 -13.52
N PHE A 75 11.05 0.57 -13.44
CA PHE A 75 11.32 1.82 -12.72
C PHE A 75 10.36 2.07 -11.54
N GLY A 76 9.46 1.15 -11.23
CA GLY A 76 8.47 1.35 -10.16
C GLY A 76 9.10 1.55 -8.78
N ALA A 77 10.22 0.90 -8.48
CA ALA A 77 10.96 1.10 -7.23
C ALA A 77 11.47 2.55 -7.12
N VAL A 78 12.01 3.11 -8.20
CA VAL A 78 12.50 4.50 -8.24
C VAL A 78 11.37 5.50 -8.02
N LEU A 79 10.17 5.25 -8.61
CA LEU A 79 9.01 6.11 -8.36
C LEU A 79 8.58 6.09 -6.88
N LYS A 80 8.70 4.93 -6.22
CA LYS A 80 8.38 4.79 -4.80
C LYS A 80 9.38 5.53 -3.91
N GLU A 81 10.67 5.51 -4.25
CA GLU A 81 11.71 6.30 -3.57
C GLU A 81 11.43 7.80 -3.66
N GLY A 82 10.92 8.27 -4.80
CA GLY A 82 10.52 9.65 -5.01
C GLY A 82 9.50 10.20 -4.00
N LEU A 83 8.70 9.35 -3.35
CA LEU A 83 7.74 9.79 -2.32
C LEU A 83 8.40 10.47 -1.11
N GLY A 84 9.62 10.07 -0.77
CA GLY A 84 10.37 10.68 0.33
C GLY A 84 11.37 11.74 -0.10
N GLU A 85 11.70 11.82 -1.40
CA GLU A 85 12.68 12.76 -1.93
C GLU A 85 12.04 14.00 -2.56
N ASP A 86 10.87 13.85 -3.19
CA ASP A 86 10.18 14.92 -3.92
C ASP A 86 8.78 15.17 -3.33
N PHE A 87 8.74 15.85 -2.19
CA PHE A 87 7.49 16.20 -1.51
C PHE A 87 6.55 17.05 -2.36
N SER A 88 7.08 17.87 -3.26
CA SER A 88 6.27 18.75 -4.13
C SER A 88 5.47 17.96 -5.17
N ASN A 89 5.93 16.79 -5.57
CA ASN A 89 5.27 15.92 -6.53
C ASN A 89 4.66 14.65 -5.90
N LYS A 90 4.62 14.55 -4.58
CA LYS A 90 4.17 13.37 -3.83
C LYS A 90 2.80 12.84 -4.31
N GLU A 91 1.81 13.72 -4.46
CA GLU A 91 0.47 13.33 -4.93
C GLU A 91 0.50 12.80 -6.36
N ARG A 92 1.31 13.41 -7.24
CA ARG A 92 1.49 12.96 -8.62
C ARG A 92 2.16 11.59 -8.66
N LEU A 93 3.22 11.41 -7.87
CA LEU A 93 3.89 10.12 -7.72
C LEU A 93 2.95 9.04 -7.18
N ALA A 94 2.14 9.35 -6.16
CA ALA A 94 1.17 8.40 -5.62
C ALA A 94 0.16 7.90 -6.67
N LYS A 95 -0.29 8.76 -7.60
CA LYS A 95 -1.16 8.37 -8.73
C LYS A 95 -0.50 7.41 -9.73
N LEU A 96 0.82 7.46 -9.80
CA LEU A 96 1.62 6.62 -10.69
C LEU A 96 1.95 5.24 -10.09
N LEU A 97 1.80 5.04 -8.79
CA LEU A 97 2.12 3.75 -8.16
C LEU A 97 1.16 2.64 -8.58
N ARG A 98 1.71 1.42 -8.66
CA ARG A 98 0.96 0.20 -8.94
C ARG A 98 1.34 -0.89 -7.96
N PHE A 99 0.37 -1.72 -7.60
CA PHE A 99 0.50 -2.78 -6.62
C PHE A 99 -0.18 -4.06 -7.14
N ALA A 100 0.25 -5.20 -6.63
CA ALA A 100 -0.57 -6.39 -6.64
C ALA A 100 -1.66 -6.27 -5.56
N SER A 101 -2.70 -7.07 -5.63
CA SER A 101 -3.75 -7.07 -4.61
C SER A 101 -4.24 -8.48 -4.27
N SER A 102 -5.09 -8.58 -3.28
CA SER A 102 -5.74 -9.86 -2.93
C SER A 102 -6.63 -10.42 -4.06
N THR A 103 -7.01 -9.58 -5.03
CA THR A 103 -7.88 -9.94 -6.15
C THR A 103 -7.15 -10.11 -7.48
N THR A 104 -5.88 -9.67 -7.58
CA THR A 104 -5.07 -9.82 -8.80
C THR A 104 -3.61 -10.13 -8.47
N ASP A 105 -2.98 -10.99 -9.28
CA ASP A 105 -1.56 -11.34 -9.15
C ASP A 105 -0.63 -10.34 -9.84
N THR A 106 -1.18 -9.57 -10.77
CA THR A 106 -0.39 -8.59 -11.52
C THR A 106 -0.22 -7.29 -10.76
N VAL A 107 0.96 -6.67 -10.87
CA VAL A 107 1.26 -5.36 -10.30
C VAL A 107 0.66 -4.27 -11.19
N SER A 108 -0.66 -4.12 -11.11
CA SER A 108 -1.44 -3.25 -12.01
C SER A 108 -2.43 -2.34 -11.29
N VAL A 109 -2.69 -2.55 -10.01
CA VAL A 109 -3.69 -1.80 -9.24
C VAL A 109 -3.10 -0.47 -8.76
N GLY A 110 -3.65 0.64 -9.24
CA GLY A 110 -3.38 1.97 -8.70
C GLY A 110 -4.29 2.29 -7.51
N PHE A 111 -3.94 3.31 -6.73
CA PHE A 111 -4.80 3.75 -5.63
C PHE A 111 -6.17 4.24 -6.11
N ALA A 112 -6.25 4.90 -7.26
CA ALA A 112 -7.51 5.34 -7.84
C ALA A 112 -8.40 4.15 -8.24
N ASP A 113 -7.80 3.10 -8.82
CA ASP A 113 -8.49 1.86 -9.18
C ASP A 113 -9.02 1.16 -7.94
N TYR A 114 -8.22 1.13 -6.88
CA TYR A 114 -8.63 0.57 -5.59
C TYR A 114 -9.83 1.36 -5.02
N LYS A 115 -9.75 2.70 -4.96
CA LYS A 115 -10.83 3.56 -4.46
C LYS A 115 -12.12 3.36 -5.24
N ALA A 116 -12.05 3.21 -6.56
CA ALA A 116 -13.23 2.96 -7.40
C ALA A 116 -13.93 1.61 -7.09
N ARG A 117 -13.21 0.67 -6.47
CA ARG A 117 -13.72 -0.65 -6.07
C ARG A 117 -13.98 -0.80 -4.57
N MET A 118 -13.73 0.25 -3.79
CA MET A 118 -14.04 0.25 -2.36
C MET A 118 -15.52 -0.03 -2.13
N LYS A 119 -15.81 -0.77 -1.07
CA LYS A 119 -17.18 -1.06 -0.67
C LYS A 119 -17.84 0.14 -0.01
N GLU A 120 -19.15 0.20 -0.11
CA GLU A 120 -19.90 1.20 0.64
C GLU A 120 -19.63 1.07 2.14
N GLY A 121 -19.27 2.18 2.77
CA GLY A 121 -18.87 2.21 4.18
C GLY A 121 -17.43 1.82 4.47
N GLN A 122 -16.61 1.51 3.46
CA GLN A 122 -15.18 1.32 3.62
C GLN A 122 -14.48 2.68 3.78
N GLU A 123 -13.73 2.85 4.86
CA GLU A 123 -13.14 4.15 5.24
C GLU A 123 -11.62 4.22 4.95
N ALA A 124 -10.96 3.11 4.59
CA ALA A 124 -9.52 3.06 4.39
C ALA A 124 -9.12 2.22 3.17
N ILE A 125 -7.94 2.52 2.63
CA ILE A 125 -7.21 1.68 1.69
C ILE A 125 -6.40 0.67 2.51
N TYR A 126 -6.77 -0.60 2.45
CA TYR A 126 -6.10 -1.66 3.21
C TYR A 126 -4.88 -2.20 2.46
N TYR A 127 -3.80 -2.42 3.20
CA TYR A 127 -2.59 -3.02 2.64
C TYR A 127 -1.92 -3.98 3.63
N ILE A 128 -1.13 -4.90 3.10
CA ILE A 128 -0.23 -5.77 3.86
C ILE A 128 1.18 -5.68 3.29
N THR A 129 2.19 -5.59 4.17
CA THR A 129 3.59 -5.75 3.78
C THR A 129 4.04 -7.19 4.05
N ALA A 130 4.75 -7.80 3.11
CA ALA A 130 5.24 -9.17 3.22
C ALA A 130 6.49 -9.38 2.35
N ASP A 131 7.22 -10.46 2.61
CA ASP A 131 8.44 -10.78 1.87
C ASP A 131 8.17 -11.16 0.39
N ASN A 132 6.97 -11.68 0.11
CA ASN A 132 6.51 -12.01 -1.24
C ASN A 132 4.99 -12.10 -1.33
N ALA A 133 4.46 -12.14 -2.55
CA ALA A 133 3.02 -12.16 -2.80
C ALA A 133 2.33 -13.42 -2.25
N ALA A 134 3.00 -14.58 -2.26
CA ALA A 134 2.43 -15.81 -1.73
C ALA A 134 2.26 -15.74 -0.20
N ALA A 135 3.27 -15.22 0.52
CA ALA A 135 3.20 -15.00 1.95
C ALA A 135 2.10 -13.98 2.30
N ALA A 136 1.99 -12.88 1.54
CA ALA A 136 0.92 -11.90 1.73
C ALA A 136 -0.46 -12.53 1.56
N LYS A 137 -0.70 -13.24 0.45
CA LYS A 137 -2.00 -13.85 0.14
C LYS A 137 -2.45 -14.92 1.12
N ASN A 138 -1.51 -15.66 1.69
CA ASN A 138 -1.79 -16.73 2.66
C ASN A 138 -1.74 -16.25 4.11
N SER A 139 -1.59 -14.95 4.33
CA SER A 139 -1.57 -14.41 5.68
C SER A 139 -2.94 -14.55 6.37
N PRO A 140 -3.00 -15.08 7.60
CA PRO A 140 -4.22 -15.12 8.42
C PRO A 140 -4.83 -13.73 8.63
N GLN A 141 -4.02 -12.68 8.56
CA GLN A 141 -4.46 -11.30 8.72
C GLN A 141 -5.42 -10.83 7.60
N LEU A 142 -5.48 -11.59 6.47
CA LEU A 142 -6.39 -11.30 5.35
C LEU A 142 -7.72 -12.04 5.42
N GLU A 143 -7.91 -12.95 6.36
CA GLU A 143 -9.09 -13.86 6.35
C GLU A 143 -10.41 -13.11 6.39
N VAL A 144 -10.59 -12.18 7.32
CA VAL A 144 -11.83 -11.38 7.41
C VAL A 144 -12.04 -10.50 6.18
N PHE A 145 -10.97 -9.97 5.59
CA PHE A 145 -11.05 -9.15 4.38
C PHE A 145 -11.52 -9.98 3.19
N LYS A 146 -10.97 -11.19 3.03
CA LYS A 146 -11.41 -12.15 2.01
C LYS A 146 -12.86 -12.56 2.21
N LYS A 147 -13.26 -12.92 3.44
CA LYS A 147 -14.63 -13.29 3.80
C LYS A 147 -15.61 -12.17 3.45
N LYS A 148 -15.26 -10.94 3.71
CA LYS A 148 -16.07 -9.76 3.41
C LYS A 148 -15.91 -9.25 1.99
N GLY A 149 -15.02 -9.86 1.19
CA GLY A 149 -14.70 -9.45 -0.19
C GLY A 149 -14.12 -8.04 -0.26
N ILE A 150 -13.34 -7.63 0.72
CA ILE A 150 -12.61 -6.37 0.76
C ILE A 150 -11.25 -6.60 0.12
N GLU A 151 -10.90 -5.78 -0.88
CA GLU A 151 -9.59 -5.83 -1.52
C GLU A 151 -8.50 -5.33 -0.58
N VAL A 152 -7.32 -5.99 -0.60
CA VAL A 152 -6.14 -5.59 0.17
C VAL A 152 -4.95 -5.48 -0.78
N LEU A 153 -4.22 -4.37 -0.77
CA LEU A 153 -3.01 -4.19 -1.56
C LEU A 153 -1.86 -5.02 -0.98
N LEU A 154 -1.12 -5.71 -1.84
CA LEU A 154 0.02 -6.54 -1.47
C LEU A 154 1.32 -5.78 -1.75
N MET A 155 1.96 -5.32 -0.69
CA MET A 155 3.17 -4.50 -0.75
C MET A 155 4.38 -5.36 -0.42
N THR A 156 5.00 -5.93 -1.44
CA THR A 156 6.07 -6.94 -1.30
C THR A 156 7.49 -6.44 -1.60
N ASP A 157 7.62 -5.21 -2.11
CA ASP A 157 8.94 -4.61 -2.33
C ASP A 157 9.49 -4.02 -1.03
N ARG A 158 10.79 -4.12 -0.82
CA ARG A 158 11.47 -3.54 0.35
C ARG A 158 11.26 -2.03 0.47
N VAL A 159 11.19 -1.33 -0.66
CA VAL A 159 10.96 0.11 -0.70
C VAL A 159 9.60 0.52 -0.15
N HIS A 160 8.61 -0.38 -0.09
CA HIS A 160 7.30 -0.07 0.46
C HIS A 160 7.35 0.33 1.93
N GLU A 161 8.16 -0.36 2.75
CA GLU A 161 8.31 -0.02 4.16
C GLU A 161 8.82 1.41 4.37
N TRP A 162 9.72 1.85 3.49
CA TRP A 162 10.21 3.23 3.51
C TRP A 162 9.19 4.21 2.94
N ALA A 163 8.56 3.89 1.82
CA ALA A 163 7.57 4.74 1.16
C ALA A 163 6.35 5.03 2.06
N LEU A 164 5.91 4.04 2.85
CA LEU A 164 4.79 4.17 3.79
C LEU A 164 5.04 5.16 4.94
N ASN A 165 6.30 5.50 5.24
CA ASN A 165 6.60 6.56 6.19
C ASN A 165 6.24 7.96 5.66
N TYR A 166 6.06 8.09 4.37
CA TYR A 166 5.75 9.35 3.69
C TYR A 166 4.33 9.36 3.10
N LEU A 167 3.71 8.21 2.90
CA LEU A 167 2.39 8.09 2.28
C LEU A 167 1.39 7.50 3.28
N HIS A 168 0.62 8.37 3.93
CA HIS A 168 -0.35 7.99 4.95
C HIS A 168 -1.79 7.96 4.43
N ASP A 169 -2.06 8.68 3.35
CA ASP A 169 -3.36 8.75 2.69
C ASP A 169 -3.20 8.91 1.19
N PHE A 170 -4.25 8.61 0.47
CA PHE A 170 -4.39 8.92 -0.94
C PHE A 170 -5.73 9.61 -1.18
N ASP A 171 -5.67 10.86 -1.64
CA ASP A 171 -6.84 11.66 -1.94
C ASP A 171 -7.87 11.66 -0.77
N GLY A 172 -7.36 11.94 0.44
CA GLY A 172 -8.12 12.01 1.69
C GLY A 172 -8.56 10.66 2.27
N THR A 173 -8.22 9.54 1.64
CA THR A 173 -8.53 8.20 2.16
C THR A 173 -7.29 7.60 2.81
N PRO A 174 -7.31 7.30 4.12
CA PRO A 174 -6.13 6.80 4.82
C PRO A 174 -5.70 5.42 4.33
N LEU A 175 -4.39 5.17 4.36
CA LEU A 175 -3.80 3.85 4.16
C LEU A 175 -3.70 3.14 5.51
N GLN A 176 -4.27 1.95 5.62
CA GLN A 176 -4.27 1.17 6.86
C GLN A 176 -3.65 -0.22 6.65
N SER A 177 -2.64 -0.52 7.48
CA SER A 177 -2.02 -1.84 7.49
C SER A 177 -2.95 -2.87 8.15
N VAL A 178 -3.19 -3.98 7.47
CA VAL A 178 -3.93 -5.10 8.06
C VAL A 178 -3.07 -5.94 9.02
N ALA A 179 -1.78 -5.69 9.08
CA ALA A 179 -0.83 -6.36 9.99
C ALA A 179 -0.56 -5.57 11.28
N LYS A 180 -1.14 -4.38 11.42
CA LYS A 180 -0.96 -3.50 12.58
C LYS A 180 -2.27 -3.24 13.28
N GLY A 181 -2.18 -3.07 14.60
CA GLY A 181 -3.30 -2.70 15.45
C GLY A 181 -4.49 -3.66 15.46
N ALA A 182 -5.58 -3.22 16.03
CA ALA A 182 -6.85 -3.90 15.94
C ALA A 182 -7.51 -3.60 14.59
N VAL A 183 -8.17 -4.59 13.99
CA VAL A 183 -8.97 -4.35 12.78
C VAL A 183 -10.30 -3.76 13.23
N ASP A 184 -10.48 -2.50 12.92
CA ASP A 184 -11.80 -1.86 12.95
C ASP A 184 -12.28 -1.70 11.51
N LEU A 185 -13.28 -2.47 11.14
CA LEU A 185 -13.91 -2.40 9.83
C LEU A 185 -15.07 -1.39 9.80
N GLY A 186 -15.25 -0.64 10.88
CA GLY A 186 -16.28 0.40 10.97
C GLY A 186 -17.66 -0.10 10.61
N LYS A 187 -18.28 0.51 9.60
CA LYS A 187 -19.61 0.17 9.10
C LYS A 187 -19.69 -1.17 8.35
N LEU A 188 -18.55 -1.76 8.00
CA LEU A 188 -18.48 -3.07 7.34
C LEU A 188 -18.54 -4.24 8.34
N GLN A 189 -18.56 -3.95 9.63
CA GLN A 189 -18.70 -4.94 10.70
C GLN A 189 -20.13 -4.93 11.23
N ASP A 190 -20.78 -6.09 11.19
CA ASP A 190 -22.14 -6.23 11.72
C ASP A 190 -22.17 -6.12 13.23
N GLU A 191 -23.25 -5.54 13.78
CA GLU A 191 -23.48 -5.46 15.24
C GLU A 191 -23.49 -6.85 15.91
N ALA A 192 -23.96 -7.87 15.21
CA ALA A 192 -23.92 -9.24 15.67
C ALA A 192 -22.50 -9.78 15.80
N GLU A 193 -21.61 -9.44 14.85
CA GLU A 193 -20.19 -9.83 14.89
C GLU A 193 -19.47 -9.13 16.05
N LYS A 194 -19.75 -7.84 16.29
CA LYS A 194 -19.18 -7.09 17.43
C LYS A 194 -19.59 -7.73 18.77
N LYS A 195 -20.86 -8.01 18.91
CA LYS A 195 -21.40 -8.64 20.13
C LYS A 195 -20.82 -10.03 20.34
N ALA A 196 -20.73 -10.84 19.30
CA ALA A 196 -20.11 -12.17 19.38
C ALA A 196 -18.63 -12.10 19.78
N ALA A 197 -17.89 -11.09 19.28
CA ALA A 197 -16.50 -10.85 19.67
C ALA A 197 -16.36 -10.45 21.15
N GLU A 198 -17.26 -9.61 21.66
CA GLU A 198 -17.29 -9.23 23.08
C GLU A 198 -17.61 -10.42 23.97
N GLU A 199 -18.61 -11.23 23.62
CA GLU A 199 -18.98 -12.47 24.36
C GLU A 199 -17.81 -13.47 24.34
N ALA A 200 -17.13 -13.65 23.17
CA ALA A 200 -15.96 -14.50 23.09
C ALA A 200 -14.80 -13.97 23.95
N ALA A 201 -14.55 -12.66 23.94
CA ALA A 201 -13.50 -12.05 24.76
C ALA A 201 -13.74 -12.31 26.27
N GLU A 202 -14.99 -12.22 26.73
CA GLU A 202 -15.35 -12.54 28.10
C GLU A 202 -15.14 -14.04 28.42
N ALA A 203 -15.61 -14.94 27.55
CA ALA A 203 -15.48 -16.38 27.75
C ALA A 203 -13.99 -16.82 27.74
N PHE A 204 -13.15 -16.21 26.94
CA PHE A 204 -11.73 -16.55 26.81
C PHE A 204 -10.82 -15.84 27.83
N LYS A 205 -11.33 -14.93 28.68
CA LYS A 205 -10.52 -14.23 29.69
C LYS A 205 -9.58 -15.14 30.53
N PRO A 206 -10.00 -16.30 31.06
CA PRO A 206 -9.10 -17.16 31.83
C PRO A 206 -7.98 -17.77 30.98
N LEU A 207 -8.26 -18.06 29.69
CA LEU A 207 -7.29 -18.59 28.76
C LEU A 207 -6.29 -17.50 28.35
N LEU A 208 -6.78 -16.29 28.03
CA LEU A 208 -5.94 -15.15 27.70
C LEU A 208 -4.94 -14.81 28.80
N ALA A 209 -5.38 -14.86 30.08
CA ALA A 209 -4.50 -14.62 31.22
C ALA A 209 -3.37 -15.65 31.30
N LYS A 210 -3.66 -16.93 31.08
CA LYS A 210 -2.64 -17.99 31.04
C LYS A 210 -1.69 -17.83 29.84
N LEU A 211 -2.22 -17.49 28.67
CA LEU A 211 -1.41 -17.25 27.47
C LEU A 211 -0.50 -16.04 27.65
N LYS A 212 -0.99 -14.94 28.23
CA LYS A 212 -0.18 -13.75 28.55
C LYS A 212 0.98 -14.09 29.48
N GLU A 213 0.72 -14.89 30.53
CA GLU A 213 1.77 -15.32 31.45
C GLU A 213 2.79 -16.22 30.77
N ALA A 214 2.35 -17.19 29.96
CA ALA A 214 3.22 -18.12 29.27
C ALA A 214 4.07 -17.46 28.17
N LEU A 215 3.57 -16.40 27.56
CA LEU A 215 4.20 -15.73 26.41
C LEU A 215 4.81 -14.37 26.73
N LYS A 216 4.87 -13.94 27.98
CA LYS A 216 5.35 -12.62 28.42
C LYS A 216 6.72 -12.18 27.83
N ASP A 217 7.58 -13.17 27.53
CA ASP A 217 8.90 -12.90 26.94
C ASP A 217 8.87 -12.81 25.40
N LYS A 218 7.79 -13.30 24.77
CA LYS A 218 7.67 -13.43 23.29
C LYS A 218 6.60 -12.53 22.68
N ALA A 219 5.55 -12.23 23.42
CA ALA A 219 4.45 -11.38 22.99
C ALA A 219 4.23 -10.23 23.96
N GLU A 220 3.87 -9.08 23.46
CA GLU A 220 3.54 -7.90 24.26
C GLU A 220 2.16 -8.02 24.89
N ASP A 221 1.22 -8.56 24.15
CA ASP A 221 -0.15 -8.81 24.59
C ASP A 221 -0.76 -10.02 23.88
N VAL A 222 -1.88 -10.52 24.44
CA VAL A 222 -2.73 -11.56 23.84
C VAL A 222 -4.16 -11.09 23.93
N ARG A 223 -4.87 -11.09 22.79
CA ARG A 223 -6.26 -10.61 22.72
C ARG A 223 -7.11 -11.44 21.76
N VAL A 224 -8.42 -11.40 21.96
CA VAL A 224 -9.39 -11.93 20.99
C VAL A 224 -9.50 -10.99 19.79
N THR A 225 -9.70 -11.56 18.60
CA THR A 225 -9.85 -10.80 17.37
C THR A 225 -11.01 -11.30 16.53
N THR A 226 -11.59 -10.40 15.74
CA THR A 226 -12.56 -10.74 14.68
C THR A 226 -11.89 -10.93 13.32
N ARG A 227 -10.59 -10.83 13.26
CA ARG A 227 -9.77 -10.91 12.01
C ARG A 227 -9.70 -12.33 11.47
N LEU A 228 -9.69 -13.30 12.35
CA LEU A 228 -9.52 -14.71 12.03
C LEU A 228 -10.86 -15.37 11.66
N VAL A 229 -10.81 -16.28 10.69
CA VAL A 229 -11.97 -17.08 10.26
C VAL A 229 -11.64 -18.57 10.35
N ASP A 230 -10.49 -18.98 9.81
CA ASP A 230 -10.06 -20.38 9.75
C ASP A 230 -8.81 -20.63 10.60
N SER A 231 -7.95 -19.64 10.76
CA SER A 231 -6.71 -19.76 11.54
C SER A 231 -6.98 -19.62 13.04
N PRO A 232 -6.29 -20.41 13.88
CA PRO A 232 -6.49 -20.37 15.34
C PRO A 232 -5.85 -19.14 16.00
N ALA A 233 -4.84 -18.54 15.37
CA ALA A 233 -4.13 -17.38 15.89
C ALA A 233 -3.32 -16.67 14.79
N CYS A 234 -3.02 -15.39 15.01
CA CYS A 234 -2.06 -14.65 14.21
C CYS A 234 -1.25 -13.67 15.07
N LEU A 235 -0.14 -13.20 14.51
CA LEU A 235 0.68 -12.17 15.12
C LEU A 235 0.45 -10.83 14.42
N VAL A 236 0.26 -9.78 15.19
CA VAL A 236 0.14 -8.41 14.69
C VAL A 236 1.09 -7.50 15.48
N VAL A 237 1.41 -6.36 14.90
CA VAL A 237 2.22 -5.34 15.56
C VAL A 237 1.29 -4.24 16.06
N GLN A 238 1.67 -3.50 17.09
CA GLN A 238 0.92 -2.32 17.51
C GLN A 238 0.85 -1.27 16.40
N ASP A 239 -0.17 -0.40 16.43
CA ASP A 239 -0.43 0.60 15.37
C ASP A 239 0.78 1.47 15.06
N HIS A 240 1.49 1.93 16.08
CA HIS A 240 2.67 2.77 15.94
C HIS A 240 3.99 1.99 15.99
N GLY A 241 3.91 0.66 16.05
CA GLY A 241 5.07 -0.21 16.07
C GLY A 241 5.76 -0.31 14.71
N MET A 242 7.09 -0.52 14.76
CA MET A 242 7.86 -0.88 13.58
C MET A 242 7.35 -2.23 13.05
N SER A 243 7.16 -2.37 11.73
CA SER A 243 6.78 -3.67 11.17
C SER A 243 7.86 -4.72 11.45
N THR A 244 7.45 -5.97 11.61
CA THR A 244 8.39 -7.09 11.78
C THR A 244 9.32 -7.24 10.59
N GLN A 245 8.85 -6.88 9.40
CA GLN A 245 9.65 -6.89 8.16
C GLN A 245 10.73 -5.80 8.21
N LEU A 246 10.40 -4.57 8.57
CA LEU A 246 11.36 -3.48 8.70
C LEU A 246 12.41 -3.78 9.78
N ALA A 247 11.99 -4.29 10.94
CA ALA A 247 12.92 -4.68 12.00
C ALA A 247 13.91 -5.76 11.54
N ARG A 248 13.44 -6.75 10.75
CA ARG A 248 14.28 -7.78 10.16
C ARG A 248 15.27 -7.20 9.14
N MET A 249 14.81 -6.29 8.29
CA MET A 249 15.66 -5.62 7.29
C MET A 249 16.78 -4.80 7.95
N LEU A 250 16.47 -4.06 9.01
CA LEU A 250 17.48 -3.30 9.77
C LEU A 250 18.51 -4.21 10.40
N LYS A 251 18.09 -5.32 11.02
CA LYS A 251 19.01 -6.32 11.56
C LYS A 251 19.92 -6.94 10.50
N GLN A 252 19.39 -7.24 9.31
CA GLN A 252 20.17 -7.75 8.19
C GLN A 252 21.17 -6.73 7.65
N ALA A 253 20.85 -5.44 7.75
CA ALA A 253 21.76 -4.35 7.40
C ALA A 253 22.80 -4.03 8.49
N GLY A 254 22.84 -4.81 9.59
CA GLY A 254 23.76 -4.58 10.71
C GLY A 254 23.40 -3.38 11.58
N GLN A 255 22.17 -2.86 11.48
CA GLN A 255 21.70 -1.77 12.31
C GLN A 255 20.98 -2.31 13.56
N GLU A 256 21.11 -1.59 14.67
CA GLU A 256 20.30 -1.88 15.85
C GLU A 256 18.83 -1.60 15.56
N ALA A 257 18.01 -2.64 15.60
CA ALA A 257 16.55 -2.50 15.53
C ALA A 257 15.97 -2.76 16.92
N PRO A 258 14.98 -1.96 17.36
CA PRO A 258 14.28 -2.24 18.60
C PRO A 258 13.66 -3.63 18.53
N GLU A 259 13.60 -4.31 19.68
CA GLU A 259 12.92 -5.58 19.78
C GLU A 259 11.41 -5.35 19.63
N VAL A 260 10.85 -5.79 18.51
CA VAL A 260 9.41 -5.70 18.25
C VAL A 260 8.76 -6.94 18.85
N LYS A 261 8.06 -6.79 19.97
CA LYS A 261 7.21 -7.83 20.52
C LYS A 261 5.84 -7.75 19.86
N PRO A 262 5.41 -8.82 19.17
CA PRO A 262 4.09 -8.83 18.54
C PRO A 262 2.98 -9.01 19.58
N VAL A 263 1.77 -8.67 19.19
CA VAL A 263 0.53 -9.04 19.89
C VAL A 263 0.03 -10.34 19.26
N LEU A 264 -0.30 -11.33 20.11
CA LEU A 264 -0.97 -12.55 19.66
C LEU A 264 -2.47 -12.30 19.63
N GLU A 265 -3.08 -12.50 18.47
CA GLU A 265 -4.54 -12.50 18.28
C GLU A 265 -5.05 -13.94 18.15
N VAL A 266 -6.10 -14.27 18.85
CA VAL A 266 -6.75 -15.60 18.89
C VAL A 266 -8.24 -15.48 18.66
#